data_bfb6094a5dc5d07fa9c208f47a1f8f53
#
_entry.id   bfb6094a5dc5d07fa9c208f47a1f8f53
#
_cell.length_a   1.000
_cell.length_b   1.000
_cell.length_c   1.000
_cell.angle_alpha   90.00
_cell.angle_beta   90.00
_cell.angle_gamma   90.00
#
_symmetry.space_group_name_H-M   'P 1'
#
loop_
_entity.id
_entity.type
_entity.pdbx_description
1 polymer ?
#
loop_
_entity_poly.entity_id
_entity_poly.type
_entity_poly.pdbx_seq_one_letter_code
_entity_poly.pdbx_strand_id
1 'polypeptide(L)'
;VYAACDKEYFKEHAPSLVYSLNDIGKDIHIHICDPDASVHNIEAVLKKDIDVQLTCSYNDIGATPIDARAYYSCLRFMMTPNILPSANEMLIVDVDCVFMNDFEWPTTDTGYFPRQPLEGTVGWEADGTRVAAGCVYLTAKAMNVANAINERIKEGPMRWFIDQIALSEVFARVDEKDITKFDGNFMDWEFVDDTVIWTGKGPRKYENQKYLAAKKSFNRLGLAADNLWRKSVE
;
A
#
# COMPACT_ATOMS: atom_id res chain seq x y z
N VAL A 1 5.44 0.15 7.38
CA VAL A 1 4.64 -0.07 6.16
C VAL A 1 4.49 1.24 5.40
N TYR A 2 4.30 1.19 4.09
CA TYR A 2 4.14 2.38 3.25
C TYR A 2 3.00 2.21 2.24
N ALA A 3 2.15 3.23 2.12
CA ALA A 3 1.11 3.34 1.11
C ALA A 3 1.09 4.75 0.49
N ALA A 4 0.52 4.88 -0.70
CA ALA A 4 0.26 6.19 -1.31
C ALA A 4 -1.09 6.19 -2.02
N CYS A 5 -1.78 7.33 -1.99
CA CYS A 5 -3.12 7.48 -2.57
C CYS A 5 -3.50 8.94 -2.79
N ASP A 6 -4.63 9.16 -3.45
CA ASP A 6 -5.30 10.44 -3.42
C ASP A 6 -6.11 10.63 -2.12
N LYS A 7 -6.67 11.83 -1.95
CA LYS A 7 -7.45 12.20 -0.76
C LYS A 7 -8.73 11.36 -0.58
N GLU A 8 -9.39 10.94 -1.66
CA GLU A 8 -10.64 10.18 -1.55
C GLU A 8 -10.36 8.73 -1.10
N TYR A 9 -9.32 8.10 -1.65
CA TYR A 9 -8.86 6.79 -1.21
C TYR A 9 -8.32 6.83 0.23
N PHE A 10 -7.65 7.90 0.63
CA PHE A 10 -7.23 8.09 2.02
C PHE A 10 -8.42 8.06 2.97
N LYS A 11 -9.45 8.86 2.70
CA LYS A 11 -10.66 8.95 3.55
C LYS A 11 -11.39 7.61 3.66
N GLU A 12 -11.48 6.89 2.54
CA GLU A 12 -12.23 5.64 2.47
C GLU A 12 -11.48 4.43 3.05
N HIS A 13 -10.16 4.38 2.87
CA HIS A 13 -9.41 3.15 3.11
C HIS A 13 -8.35 3.27 4.21
N ALA A 14 -7.64 4.40 4.32
CA ALA A 14 -6.52 4.53 5.23
C ALA A 14 -6.87 4.28 6.71
N PRO A 15 -8.03 4.66 7.23
CA PRO A 15 -8.35 4.36 8.63
C PRO A 15 -8.29 2.86 8.96
N SER A 16 -8.86 2.02 8.11
CA SER A 16 -8.83 0.56 8.32
C SER A 16 -7.41 -0.01 8.24
N LEU A 17 -6.61 0.46 7.30
CA LEU A 17 -5.20 0.08 7.18
C LEU A 17 -4.41 0.50 8.42
N VAL A 18 -4.55 1.74 8.86
CA VAL A 18 -3.83 2.29 10.02
C VAL A 18 -4.17 1.54 11.31
N TYR A 19 -5.46 1.31 11.58
CA TYR A 19 -5.85 0.57 12.78
C TYR A 19 -5.45 -0.91 12.73
N SER A 20 -5.49 -1.56 11.56
CA SER A 20 -5.03 -2.94 11.42
C SER A 20 -3.52 -3.07 11.69
N LEU A 21 -2.72 -2.08 11.27
CA LEU A 21 -1.28 -2.02 11.57
C LEU A 21 -1.02 -1.69 13.03
N ASN A 22 -1.82 -0.81 13.65
CA ASN A 22 -1.73 -0.54 15.07
C ASN A 22 -1.93 -1.80 15.91
N ASP A 23 -2.89 -2.66 15.53
CA ASP A 23 -3.20 -3.89 16.27
C ASP A 23 -2.04 -4.92 16.24
N ILE A 24 -1.14 -4.82 15.25
CA ILE A 24 0.06 -5.66 15.12
C ILE A 24 1.38 -4.91 15.41
N GLY A 25 1.30 -3.66 15.89
CA GLY A 25 2.48 -2.89 16.30
C GLY A 25 3.42 -2.47 15.18
N LYS A 26 2.93 -2.21 13.97
CA LYS A 26 3.76 -1.79 12.82
C LYS A 26 3.52 -0.34 12.45
N ASP A 27 4.61 0.43 12.36
CA ASP A 27 4.58 1.83 11.92
C ASP A 27 4.16 1.97 10.46
N ILE A 28 3.54 3.13 10.13
CA ILE A 28 3.06 3.40 8.78
C ILE A 28 3.39 4.81 8.32
N HIS A 29 3.82 4.92 7.06
CA HIS A 29 3.87 6.16 6.31
C HIS A 29 2.84 6.16 5.18
N ILE A 30 2.07 7.24 5.04
CA ILE A 30 1.13 7.42 3.92
C ILE A 30 1.48 8.69 3.16
N HIS A 31 1.75 8.55 1.85
CA HIS A 31 1.89 9.69 0.96
C HIS A 31 0.55 10.02 0.31
N ILE A 32 0.09 11.29 0.42
CA ILE A 32 -1.25 11.70 0.01
C ILE A 32 -1.18 12.81 -1.02
N CYS A 33 -1.79 12.58 -2.20
CA CYS A 33 -1.97 13.60 -3.23
C CYS A 33 -3.19 14.49 -2.96
N ASP A 34 -3.01 15.78 -3.22
CA ASP A 34 -4.05 16.81 -3.17
C ASP A 34 -4.90 16.76 -1.88
N PRO A 35 -4.27 16.79 -0.69
CA PRO A 35 -4.98 16.72 0.58
C PRO A 35 -5.91 17.92 0.76
N ASP A 36 -7.00 17.71 1.47
CA ASP A 36 -7.91 18.77 1.91
C ASP A 36 -8.02 18.79 3.45
N ALA A 37 -8.77 19.74 3.98
CA ALA A 37 -8.94 19.87 5.43
C ALA A 37 -9.49 18.60 6.10
N SER A 38 -10.29 17.79 5.40
CA SER A 38 -10.85 16.56 5.96
C SER A 38 -9.78 15.46 6.09
N VAL A 39 -8.79 15.40 5.18
CA VAL A 39 -7.62 14.52 5.30
C VAL A 39 -6.82 14.84 6.55
N HIS A 40 -6.51 16.12 6.78
CA HIS A 40 -5.76 16.54 7.96
C HIS A 40 -6.53 16.31 9.27
N ASN A 41 -7.86 16.45 9.25
CA ASN A 41 -8.69 16.12 10.41
C ASN A 41 -8.66 14.63 10.74
N ILE A 42 -8.81 13.76 9.73
CA ILE A 42 -8.72 12.29 9.91
C ILE A 42 -7.34 11.90 10.42
N GLU A 43 -6.28 12.43 9.82
CA GLU A 43 -4.90 12.17 10.26
C GLU A 43 -4.70 12.58 11.73
N ALA A 44 -5.18 13.75 12.13
CA ALA A 44 -5.06 14.22 13.50
C ALA A 44 -5.80 13.32 14.51
N VAL A 45 -6.96 12.77 14.13
CA VAL A 45 -7.69 11.80 14.94
C VAL A 45 -6.90 10.49 15.04
N LEU A 46 -6.46 9.95 13.91
CA LEU A 46 -5.68 8.69 13.87
C LEU A 46 -4.43 8.80 14.75
N LYS A 47 -3.61 9.84 14.60
CA LYS A 47 -2.38 10.07 15.37
C LYS A 47 -2.59 10.14 16.90
N LYS A 48 -3.79 10.51 17.34
CA LYS A 48 -4.12 10.57 18.77
C LYS A 48 -4.65 9.26 19.33
N ASP A 49 -5.17 8.38 18.48
CA ASP A 49 -5.88 7.19 18.90
C ASP A 49 -5.05 5.90 18.78
N ILE A 50 -3.91 5.95 18.07
CA ILE A 50 -3.04 4.79 17.84
C ILE A 50 -1.75 4.89 18.63
N ASP A 51 -1.13 3.75 18.92
CA ASP A 51 0.14 3.64 19.65
C ASP A 51 1.36 3.57 18.72
N VAL A 52 1.16 3.14 17.46
CA VAL A 52 2.23 3.09 16.45
C VAL A 52 2.48 4.45 15.81
N GLN A 53 3.64 4.63 15.19
CA GLN A 53 3.95 5.87 14.50
C GLN A 53 3.23 5.97 13.15
N LEU A 54 2.32 6.93 13.02
CA LEU A 54 1.77 7.36 11.73
C LEU A 54 2.46 8.63 11.25
N THR A 55 3.10 8.57 10.10
CA THR A 55 3.65 9.73 9.41
C THR A 55 2.96 9.93 8.06
N CYS A 56 2.79 11.19 7.65
CA CYS A 56 2.22 11.52 6.35
C CYS A 56 3.13 12.48 5.59
N SER A 57 3.14 12.36 4.28
CA SER A 57 3.73 13.34 3.36
C SER A 57 2.73 13.69 2.27
N TYR A 58 2.91 14.84 1.65
CA TYR A 58 1.91 15.40 0.73
C TYR A 58 2.55 15.94 -0.54
N ASN A 59 1.81 15.90 -1.63
CA ASN A 59 2.07 16.73 -2.80
C ASN A 59 0.75 17.26 -3.38
N ASP A 60 0.84 18.41 -4.03
CA ASP A 60 -0.23 18.99 -4.82
C ASP A 60 0.15 18.87 -6.29
N ILE A 61 -0.67 18.20 -7.09
CA ILE A 61 -0.44 18.04 -8.52
C ILE A 61 -1.15 19.11 -9.35
N GLY A 62 -1.99 19.94 -8.73
CA GLY A 62 -2.63 21.12 -9.32
C GLY A 62 -3.67 20.83 -10.42
N ALA A 63 -3.61 19.69 -11.07
CA ALA A 63 -4.56 19.24 -12.09
C ALA A 63 -4.66 17.72 -12.10
N THR A 64 -5.87 17.20 -12.34
CA THR A 64 -6.07 15.75 -12.46
C THR A 64 -5.27 15.19 -13.63
N PRO A 65 -4.42 14.18 -13.42
CA PRO A 65 -3.67 13.52 -14.49
C PRO A 65 -4.59 12.94 -15.56
N ILE A 66 -4.11 12.87 -16.81
CA ILE A 66 -4.89 12.31 -17.94
C ILE A 66 -5.35 10.88 -17.63
N ASP A 67 -4.48 10.04 -17.06
CA ASP A 67 -4.85 8.75 -16.52
C ASP A 67 -4.63 8.78 -14.99
N ALA A 68 -5.58 9.37 -14.27
CA ALA A 68 -5.52 9.54 -12.84
C ALA A 68 -5.37 8.21 -12.09
N ARG A 69 -6.07 7.16 -12.55
CA ARG A 69 -6.00 5.83 -11.94
C ARG A 69 -4.59 5.22 -12.05
N ALA A 70 -3.98 5.30 -13.23
CA ALA A 70 -2.61 4.82 -13.43
C ALA A 70 -1.61 5.65 -12.63
N TYR A 71 -1.77 6.98 -12.60
CA TYR A 71 -0.90 7.87 -11.83
C TYR A 71 -0.92 7.54 -10.33
N TYR A 72 -2.10 7.46 -9.74
CA TYR A 72 -2.22 7.18 -8.30
C TYR A 72 -1.74 5.77 -7.93
N SER A 73 -1.92 4.77 -8.81
CA SER A 73 -1.34 3.44 -8.58
C SER A 73 0.20 3.43 -8.62
N CYS A 74 0.80 4.28 -9.45
CA CYS A 74 2.26 4.43 -9.54
C CYS A 74 2.87 5.29 -8.43
N LEU A 75 2.07 6.14 -7.78
CA LEU A 75 2.54 7.18 -6.87
C LEU A 75 3.43 6.63 -5.76
N ARG A 76 3.06 5.49 -5.17
CA ARG A 76 3.85 4.85 -4.13
C ARG A 76 5.27 4.53 -4.59
N PHE A 77 5.46 4.07 -5.83
CA PHE A 77 6.77 3.76 -6.39
C PHE A 77 7.53 5.01 -6.83
N MET A 78 6.83 6.02 -7.36
CA MET A 78 7.44 7.29 -7.71
C MET A 78 7.99 8.04 -6.50
N MET A 79 7.34 7.89 -5.35
CA MET A 79 7.75 8.55 -4.11
C MET A 79 8.68 7.71 -3.24
N THR A 80 8.79 6.40 -3.48
CA THR A 80 9.66 5.50 -2.71
C THR A 80 11.10 6.00 -2.58
N PRO A 81 11.79 6.51 -3.63
CA PRO A 81 13.16 7.00 -3.49
C PRO A 81 13.32 8.16 -2.50
N ASN A 82 12.25 8.95 -2.29
CA ASN A 82 12.27 10.07 -1.36
C ASN A 82 12.00 9.65 0.09
N ILE A 83 11.25 8.55 0.28
CA ILE A 83 10.77 8.10 1.58
C ILE A 83 11.68 7.02 2.17
N LEU A 84 12.15 6.09 1.35
CA LEU A 84 12.99 4.97 1.76
C LEU A 84 14.25 5.36 2.56
N PRO A 85 14.95 6.49 2.28
CA PRO A 85 16.11 6.91 3.09
C PRO A 85 15.80 7.18 4.57
N SER A 86 14.55 7.46 4.91
CA SER A 86 14.10 7.69 6.29
C SER A 86 13.63 6.41 7.01
N ALA A 87 13.62 5.28 6.30
CA ALA A 87 13.21 3.98 6.82
C ALA A 87 14.33 2.95 6.66
N ASN A 88 14.50 2.04 7.63
CA ASN A 88 15.44 0.92 7.50
C ASN A 88 14.93 -0.09 6.47
N GLU A 89 13.64 -0.32 6.50
CA GLU A 89 12.91 -1.28 5.66
C GLU A 89 11.48 -0.80 5.42
N MET A 90 10.90 -1.20 4.30
CA MET A 90 9.61 -0.70 3.84
C MET A 90 8.83 -1.79 3.11
N LEU A 91 7.65 -2.13 3.62
CA LEU A 91 6.66 -2.93 2.90
C LEU A 91 5.67 -1.97 2.24
N ILE A 92 5.68 -1.93 0.91
CA ILE A 92 4.85 -1.07 0.07
C ILE A 92 3.56 -1.83 -0.27
N VAL A 93 2.40 -1.27 0.12
CA VAL A 93 1.10 -1.91 -0.06
C VAL A 93 0.08 -0.97 -0.70
N ASP A 94 -1.03 -1.52 -1.18
CA ASP A 94 -2.20 -0.73 -1.54
C ASP A 94 -2.88 -0.16 -0.27
N VAL A 95 -3.40 1.06 -0.31
CA VAL A 95 -4.04 1.69 0.85
C VAL A 95 -5.33 0.99 1.27
N ASP A 96 -5.93 0.21 0.37
CA ASP A 96 -7.12 -0.59 0.65
C ASP A 96 -6.82 -1.99 1.26
N CYS A 97 -5.56 -2.25 1.64
CA CYS A 97 -5.20 -3.43 2.41
C CYS A 97 -5.69 -3.35 3.86
N VAL A 98 -5.90 -4.52 4.47
CA VAL A 98 -6.03 -4.70 5.93
C VAL A 98 -5.10 -5.81 6.38
N PHE A 99 -4.39 -5.59 7.50
CA PHE A 99 -3.51 -6.59 8.09
C PHE A 99 -4.32 -7.43 9.08
N MET A 100 -4.43 -8.72 8.80
CA MET A 100 -5.20 -9.66 9.60
C MET A 100 -4.34 -10.35 10.66
N ASN A 101 -3.06 -10.51 10.37
CA ASN A 101 -2.10 -11.15 11.26
C ASN A 101 -0.77 -10.40 11.25
N ASP A 102 0.04 -10.56 12.32
CA ASP A 102 1.42 -10.04 12.37
C ASP A 102 2.33 -10.81 11.43
N PHE A 103 3.48 -10.23 11.12
CA PHE A 103 4.48 -10.81 10.21
C PHE A 103 5.91 -10.47 10.61
N GLU A 104 6.81 -11.37 10.26
CA GLU A 104 8.24 -11.15 10.38
C GLU A 104 8.78 -10.49 9.11
N TRP A 105 9.69 -9.53 9.29
CA TRP A 105 10.35 -8.86 8.16
C TRP A 105 11.21 -9.84 7.37
N PRO A 106 11.25 -9.74 6.02
CA PRO A 106 12.17 -10.52 5.21
C PRO A 106 13.62 -10.30 5.58
N THR A 107 14.46 -11.31 5.42
CA THR A 107 15.92 -11.24 5.65
C THR A 107 16.70 -10.77 4.43
N THR A 108 16.05 -10.69 3.26
CA THR A 108 16.61 -10.16 2.01
C THR A 108 16.45 -8.65 1.91
N ASP A 109 17.17 -8.02 0.99
CA ASP A 109 17.05 -6.57 0.79
C ASP A 109 15.87 -6.16 -0.10
N THR A 110 15.28 -7.13 -0.80
CA THR A 110 14.11 -6.91 -1.68
C THR A 110 13.10 -8.04 -1.56
N GLY A 111 11.84 -7.76 -1.92
CA GLY A 111 10.80 -8.79 -1.97
C GLY A 111 9.58 -8.33 -2.75
N TYR A 112 8.80 -9.29 -3.22
CA TYR A 112 7.54 -9.01 -3.90
C TYR A 112 6.57 -10.19 -3.81
N PHE A 113 5.28 -9.89 -3.98
CA PHE A 113 4.27 -10.92 -4.19
C PHE A 113 4.19 -11.25 -5.69
N PRO A 114 4.42 -12.53 -6.10
CA PRO A 114 4.31 -12.93 -7.50
C PRO A 114 2.86 -12.77 -7.98
N ARG A 115 2.68 -12.14 -9.14
CA ARG A 115 1.38 -12.13 -9.78
C ARG A 115 1.07 -13.53 -10.31
N GLN A 116 0.07 -14.17 -9.73
CA GLN A 116 -0.40 -15.45 -10.21
C GLN A 116 -1.37 -15.25 -11.38
N PRO A 117 -1.25 -16.08 -12.46
CA PRO A 117 -2.25 -16.08 -13.51
C PRO A 117 -3.58 -16.52 -12.91
N LEU A 118 -4.63 -15.76 -13.14
CA LEU A 118 -5.99 -16.27 -12.92
C LEU A 118 -6.24 -17.33 -14.00
N GLU A 119 -6.58 -18.56 -13.61
CA GLU A 119 -6.99 -19.61 -14.54
C GLU A 119 -8.01 -19.06 -15.54
N GLY A 120 -7.76 -19.24 -16.83
CA GLY A 120 -8.63 -18.76 -17.90
C GLY A 120 -8.44 -17.33 -18.37
N THR A 121 -7.52 -16.54 -17.78
CA THR A 121 -7.18 -15.21 -18.31
C THR A 121 -6.04 -15.31 -19.32
N VAL A 122 -6.39 -15.14 -20.59
CA VAL A 122 -5.43 -14.90 -21.66
C VAL A 122 -4.91 -13.46 -21.49
N GLY A 123 -3.61 -13.26 -21.28
CA GLY A 123 -3.07 -11.92 -21.47
C GLY A 123 -1.99 -11.43 -20.50
N TRP A 124 -1.87 -11.92 -19.27
CA TRP A 124 -0.82 -11.44 -18.38
C TRP A 124 0.59 -11.90 -18.81
N GLU A 125 0.72 -13.05 -19.45
CA GLU A 125 1.99 -13.50 -20.07
C GLU A 125 2.38 -12.62 -21.25
N ALA A 126 1.40 -12.06 -21.97
CA ALA A 126 1.62 -11.18 -23.10
C ALA A 126 2.05 -9.77 -22.69
N ASP A 127 1.67 -9.29 -21.50
CA ASP A 127 2.07 -7.98 -20.96
C ASP A 127 3.36 -8.03 -20.12
N GLY A 128 3.91 -9.23 -19.86
CA GLY A 128 5.16 -9.44 -19.13
C GLY A 128 5.11 -9.14 -17.63
N THR A 129 3.92 -8.89 -17.06
CA THR A 129 3.77 -8.51 -15.65
C THR A 129 3.82 -9.74 -14.74
N ARG A 130 4.88 -9.88 -13.92
CA ARG A 130 5.09 -10.99 -12.99
C ARG A 130 5.01 -10.60 -11.52
N VAL A 131 4.96 -9.31 -11.23
CA VAL A 131 4.95 -8.75 -9.88
C VAL A 131 3.61 -8.09 -9.60
N ALA A 132 2.98 -8.44 -8.49
CA ALA A 132 1.80 -7.72 -8.01
C ALA A 132 2.23 -6.45 -7.27
N ALA A 133 1.82 -5.29 -7.77
CA ALA A 133 2.22 -3.99 -7.21
C ALA A 133 1.67 -3.72 -5.79
N GLY A 134 0.71 -4.51 -5.33
CA GLY A 134 0.10 -4.36 -4.00
C GLY A 134 0.94 -4.90 -2.84
N CYS A 135 2.11 -5.52 -3.10
CA CYS A 135 2.99 -6.00 -2.05
C CYS A 135 4.44 -6.08 -2.56
N VAL A 136 5.23 -5.07 -2.20
CA VAL A 136 6.66 -4.96 -2.55
C VAL A 136 7.45 -4.58 -1.31
N TYR A 137 8.56 -5.25 -1.06
CA TYR A 137 9.45 -4.99 0.07
C TYR A 137 10.81 -4.49 -0.40
N LEU A 138 11.32 -3.45 0.26
CA LEU A 138 12.64 -2.86 0.00
C LEU A 138 13.28 -2.44 1.32
N THR A 139 14.57 -2.72 1.49
CA THR A 139 15.38 -2.09 2.54
C THR A 139 16.07 -0.83 2.01
N ALA A 140 16.63 -0.03 2.92
CA ALA A 140 17.44 1.14 2.54
C ALA A 140 18.63 0.78 1.63
N LYS A 141 19.13 -0.46 1.66
CA LYS A 141 20.20 -0.95 0.78
C LYS A 141 19.73 -1.16 -0.66
N ALA A 142 18.42 -1.36 -0.87
CA ALA A 142 17.82 -1.52 -2.19
C ALA A 142 17.43 -0.20 -2.87
N MET A 143 18.07 0.92 -2.51
CA MET A 143 17.79 2.24 -3.10
C MET A 143 17.98 2.27 -4.62
N ASN A 144 18.95 1.53 -5.15
CA ASN A 144 19.14 1.37 -6.59
C ASN A 144 17.92 0.72 -7.28
N VAL A 145 17.28 -0.25 -6.63
CA VAL A 145 16.04 -0.90 -7.11
C VAL A 145 14.89 0.10 -7.08
N ALA A 146 14.73 0.86 -5.98
CA ALA A 146 13.71 1.91 -5.86
C ALA A 146 13.85 2.97 -6.96
N ASN A 147 15.07 3.46 -7.21
CA ASN A 147 15.35 4.42 -8.27
C ASN A 147 15.03 3.86 -9.66
N ALA A 148 15.46 2.63 -9.94
CA ALA A 148 15.22 1.98 -11.23
C ALA A 148 13.71 1.80 -11.51
N ILE A 149 12.91 1.45 -10.50
CA ILE A 149 11.45 1.35 -10.64
C ILE A 149 10.85 2.73 -10.96
N ASN A 150 11.23 3.77 -10.22
CA ASN A 150 10.76 5.14 -10.43
C ASN A 150 11.13 5.68 -11.84
N GLU A 151 12.37 5.48 -12.27
CA GLU A 151 12.85 5.88 -13.61
C GLU A 151 12.04 5.15 -14.69
N ARG A 152 11.88 3.84 -14.55
CA ARG A 152 11.13 3.04 -15.52
C ARG A 152 9.66 3.45 -15.65
N ILE A 153 9.02 3.82 -14.55
CA ILE A 153 7.66 4.38 -14.58
C ILE A 153 7.63 5.72 -15.32
N LYS A 154 8.61 6.60 -15.09
CA LYS A 154 8.67 7.94 -15.72
C LYS A 154 9.00 7.89 -17.21
N GLU A 155 9.76 6.91 -17.67
CA GLU A 155 10.11 6.71 -19.08
C GLU A 155 8.94 6.20 -19.92
N GLY A 156 8.00 5.49 -19.31
CA GLY A 156 6.87 4.90 -20.00
C GLY A 156 5.67 5.84 -20.14
N PRO A 157 4.75 5.55 -21.07
CA PRO A 157 3.48 6.25 -21.09
C PRO A 157 2.70 5.90 -19.81
N MET A 158 2.15 6.92 -19.14
CA MET A 158 1.30 6.71 -17.97
C MET A 158 0.03 5.97 -18.42
N ARG A 159 -0.04 4.69 -18.09
CA ARG A 159 -1.16 3.80 -18.43
C ARG A 159 -1.35 2.73 -17.36
N TRP A 160 -2.51 2.13 -17.35
CA TRP A 160 -2.80 1.03 -16.42
C TRP A 160 -1.74 -0.11 -16.52
N PHE A 161 -1.32 -0.63 -15.38
CA PHE A 161 -0.26 -1.64 -15.22
C PHE A 161 1.20 -1.19 -15.48
N ILE A 162 1.47 0.10 -15.74
CA ILE A 162 2.87 0.54 -15.93
C ILE A 162 3.73 0.27 -14.68
N ASP A 163 3.15 0.36 -13.48
CA ASP A 163 3.78 0.00 -12.20
C ASP A 163 4.21 -1.48 -12.19
N GLN A 164 3.32 -2.39 -12.57
CA GLN A 164 3.63 -3.82 -12.60
C GLN A 164 4.65 -4.19 -13.68
N ILE A 165 4.61 -3.50 -14.82
CA ILE A 165 5.62 -3.66 -15.90
C ILE A 165 6.99 -3.22 -15.37
N ALA A 166 7.08 -2.01 -14.78
CA ALA A 166 8.32 -1.48 -14.22
C ALA A 166 8.90 -2.40 -13.14
N LEU A 167 8.07 -2.85 -12.20
CA LEU A 167 8.45 -3.81 -11.18
C LEU A 167 9.00 -5.10 -11.79
N SER A 168 8.28 -5.69 -12.74
CA SER A 168 8.66 -6.95 -13.35
C SER A 168 9.98 -6.87 -14.10
N GLU A 169 10.21 -5.78 -14.85
CA GLU A 169 11.46 -5.54 -15.58
C GLU A 169 12.65 -5.27 -14.65
N VAL A 170 12.43 -4.55 -13.55
CA VAL A 170 13.49 -4.25 -12.58
C VAL A 170 13.84 -5.48 -11.76
N PHE A 171 12.85 -6.18 -11.19
CA PHE A 171 13.08 -7.40 -10.41
C PHE A 171 13.70 -8.54 -11.22
N ALA A 172 13.47 -8.59 -12.53
CA ALA A 172 14.15 -9.55 -13.42
C ALA A 172 15.68 -9.37 -13.49
N ARG A 173 16.21 -8.22 -13.01
CA ARG A 173 17.64 -7.90 -12.98
C ARG A 173 18.25 -8.02 -11.58
N VAL A 174 17.45 -8.26 -10.56
CA VAL A 174 17.89 -8.50 -9.18
C VAL A 174 18.24 -9.97 -9.04
N ASP A 175 19.33 -10.30 -8.35
CA ASP A 175 19.72 -11.68 -8.08
C ASP A 175 18.64 -12.37 -7.23
N GLU A 176 18.21 -13.57 -7.62
CA GLU A 176 17.14 -14.32 -6.93
C GLU A 176 17.42 -14.56 -5.44
N LYS A 177 18.67 -14.71 -5.06
CA LYS A 177 19.07 -14.90 -3.66
C LYS A 177 18.78 -13.66 -2.78
N ASP A 178 18.66 -12.47 -3.40
CA ASP A 178 18.42 -11.19 -2.74
C ASP A 178 16.90 -10.82 -2.75
N ILE A 179 16.04 -11.75 -3.21
CA ILE A 179 14.60 -11.54 -3.35
C ILE A 179 13.83 -12.51 -2.45
N THR A 180 12.96 -11.98 -1.58
CA THR A 180 11.89 -12.74 -0.96
C THR A 180 10.67 -12.75 -1.87
N LYS A 181 10.20 -13.95 -2.27
CA LYS A 181 8.92 -14.11 -2.96
C LYS A 181 7.85 -14.45 -1.92
N PHE A 182 6.95 -13.50 -1.67
CA PHE A 182 5.80 -13.73 -0.78
C PHE A 182 4.82 -14.71 -1.41
N ASP A 183 4.12 -15.47 -0.60
CA ASP A 183 3.13 -16.46 -1.02
C ASP A 183 1.70 -16.05 -0.63
N GLY A 184 0.73 -16.93 -0.88
CA GLY A 184 -0.68 -16.71 -0.55
C GLY A 184 -0.96 -16.65 0.95
N ASN A 185 -0.04 -17.12 1.82
CA ASN A 185 -0.17 -16.95 3.26
C ASN A 185 0.21 -15.53 3.69
N PHE A 186 1.03 -14.85 2.91
CA PHE A 186 1.42 -13.47 3.20
C PHE A 186 0.39 -12.45 2.67
N MET A 187 -0.04 -12.57 1.40
CA MET A 187 -1.05 -11.68 0.83
C MET A 187 -2.09 -12.45 0.03
N ASP A 188 -3.36 -12.11 0.21
CA ASP A 188 -4.47 -12.78 -0.43
C ASP A 188 -5.59 -11.81 -0.82
N TRP A 189 -6.34 -12.15 -1.84
CA TRP A 189 -7.56 -11.48 -2.30
C TRP A 189 -8.78 -12.41 -2.34
N GLU A 190 -8.64 -13.64 -1.86
CA GLU A 190 -9.75 -14.58 -1.60
C GLU A 190 -10.21 -14.55 -0.14
N PHE A 191 -9.49 -13.78 0.72
CA PHE A 191 -9.82 -13.50 2.12
C PHE A 191 -9.80 -14.74 3.02
N VAL A 192 -8.70 -15.49 2.92
CA VAL A 192 -8.41 -16.65 3.76
C VAL A 192 -7.98 -16.19 5.16
N ASP A 193 -8.49 -16.84 6.22
CA ASP A 193 -8.35 -16.34 7.59
C ASP A 193 -6.93 -16.26 8.14
N ASP A 194 -6.05 -17.19 7.74
CA ASP A 194 -4.67 -17.24 8.24
C ASP A 194 -3.68 -16.36 7.44
N THR A 195 -4.17 -15.61 6.45
CA THR A 195 -3.33 -14.71 5.64
C THR A 195 -2.94 -13.46 6.42
N VAL A 196 -1.72 -12.94 6.20
CA VAL A 196 -1.24 -11.71 6.84
C VAL A 196 -1.99 -10.49 6.29
N ILE A 197 -2.09 -10.35 4.98
CA ILE A 197 -2.67 -9.18 4.32
C ILE A 197 -3.85 -9.57 3.43
N TRP A 198 -4.99 -8.95 3.67
CA TRP A 198 -6.10 -8.97 2.71
C TRP A 198 -6.10 -7.71 1.87
N THR A 199 -6.23 -7.83 0.55
CA THR A 199 -6.33 -6.71 -0.37
C THR A 199 -7.58 -6.79 -1.22
N GLY A 200 -8.31 -5.69 -1.32
CA GLY A 200 -9.56 -5.57 -2.08
C GLY A 200 -9.35 -5.40 -3.58
N LYS A 201 -8.96 -6.45 -4.30
CA LYS A 201 -8.69 -6.38 -5.73
C LYS A 201 -9.96 -6.19 -6.57
N GLY A 202 -9.99 -5.09 -7.35
CA GLY A 202 -11.10 -4.80 -8.27
C GLY A 202 -12.45 -4.62 -7.57
N PRO A 203 -13.57 -5.13 -8.12
CA PRO A 203 -14.90 -5.03 -7.52
C PRO A 203 -15.03 -5.72 -6.17
N ARG A 204 -14.20 -6.72 -5.86
CA ARG A 204 -14.26 -7.49 -4.61
C ARG A 204 -14.21 -6.63 -3.36
N LYS A 205 -13.49 -5.50 -3.40
CA LYS A 205 -13.43 -4.57 -2.27
C LYS A 205 -14.76 -3.91 -1.90
N TYR A 206 -15.74 -3.92 -2.79
CA TYR A 206 -17.08 -3.38 -2.57
C TYR A 206 -18.16 -4.44 -2.45
N GLU A 207 -17.89 -5.69 -2.86
CA GLU A 207 -18.87 -6.76 -2.96
C GLU A 207 -18.65 -7.88 -1.94
N ASN A 208 -17.39 -8.16 -1.58
CA ASN A 208 -17.08 -9.25 -0.67
C ASN A 208 -17.40 -8.88 0.78
N GLN A 209 -18.41 -9.57 1.35
CA GLN A 209 -18.91 -9.27 2.68
C GLN A 209 -17.89 -9.56 3.80
N LYS A 210 -17.00 -10.56 3.62
CA LYS A 210 -15.97 -10.90 4.60
C LYS A 210 -14.92 -9.78 4.69
N TYR A 211 -14.44 -9.31 3.53
CA TYR A 211 -13.51 -8.18 3.47
C TYR A 211 -14.14 -6.88 4.02
N LEU A 212 -15.38 -6.58 3.64
CA LEU A 212 -16.10 -5.39 4.12
C LEU A 212 -16.32 -5.42 5.63
N ALA A 213 -16.63 -6.59 6.19
CA ALA A 213 -16.78 -6.77 7.64
C ALA A 213 -15.45 -6.55 8.37
N ALA A 214 -14.35 -7.12 7.88
CA ALA A 214 -13.03 -6.92 8.44
C ALA A 214 -12.61 -5.44 8.36
N LYS A 215 -12.75 -4.82 7.19
CA LYS A 215 -12.47 -3.39 7.01
C LYS A 215 -13.28 -2.51 7.97
N LYS A 216 -14.56 -2.82 8.16
CA LYS A 216 -15.43 -2.10 9.10
C LYS A 216 -15.00 -2.33 10.56
N SER A 217 -14.57 -3.52 10.93
CA SER A 217 -14.12 -3.81 12.30
C SER A 217 -12.85 -3.07 12.67
N PHE A 218 -11.95 -2.85 11.73
CA PHE A 218 -10.75 -2.03 11.93
C PHE A 218 -11.03 -0.53 11.87
N ASN A 219 -12.04 -0.04 11.14
CA ASN A 219 -12.32 1.39 11.06
C ASN A 219 -12.99 1.92 12.34
N ARG A 220 -12.18 2.42 13.27
CA ARG A 220 -12.59 2.93 14.59
C ARG A 220 -12.72 4.46 14.64
N LEU A 221 -12.63 5.15 13.51
CA LEU A 221 -12.65 6.63 13.47
C LEU A 221 -13.83 7.25 14.20
N GLY A 222 -15.03 6.71 14.05
CA GLY A 222 -16.21 7.21 14.74
C GLY A 222 -16.08 7.11 16.26
N LEU A 223 -15.60 5.97 16.76
CA LEU A 223 -15.38 5.74 18.20
C LEU A 223 -14.24 6.61 18.74
N ALA A 224 -13.15 6.77 17.97
CA ALA A 224 -12.02 7.61 18.34
C ALA A 224 -12.42 9.09 18.43
N ALA A 225 -13.19 9.60 17.48
CA ALA A 225 -13.69 10.97 17.50
C ALA A 225 -14.59 11.25 18.72
N ASP A 226 -15.49 10.31 19.06
CA ASP A 226 -16.35 10.40 20.23
C ASP A 226 -15.55 10.40 21.55
N ASN A 227 -14.53 9.54 21.64
CA ASN A 227 -13.67 9.46 22.81
C ASN A 227 -12.84 10.75 23.01
N LEU A 228 -12.31 11.31 21.92
CA LEU A 228 -11.57 12.57 21.97
C LEU A 228 -12.45 13.74 22.38
N TRP A 229 -13.70 13.78 21.91
CA TRP A 229 -14.67 14.81 22.31
C TRP A 229 -14.98 14.71 23.80
N ARG A 230 -15.25 13.51 24.34
CA ARG A 230 -15.51 13.31 25.78
C ARG A 230 -14.35 13.77 26.65
N LYS A 231 -13.10 13.42 26.29
CA LYS A 231 -11.89 13.86 27.03
C LYS A 231 -11.64 15.37 26.97
N SER A 232 -12.22 16.08 26.01
CA SER A 232 -12.09 17.55 25.91
C SER A 232 -13.12 18.33 26.73
N VAL A 233 -14.13 17.63 27.26
CA VAL A 233 -15.24 18.20 28.04
C VAL A 233 -15.09 17.90 29.54
N GLU A 234 -14.18 16.98 29.92
CA GLU A 234 -13.74 16.73 31.30
C GLU A 234 -12.55 17.66 31.67
#